data_0c0c59019004e6475732de02316ff214
#
_entry.id   0c0c59019004e6475732de02316ff214
#
_cell.length_a   1.000
_cell.length_b   1.000
_cell.length_c   1.000
_cell.angle_alpha   90.00
_cell.angle_beta   90.00
_cell.angle_gamma   90.00
#
_symmetry.space_group_name_H-M   'P 1'
#
loop_
_entity.id
_entity.type
_entity.pdbx_description
1 polymer ?
#
loop_
_entity_poly.entity_id
_entity_poly.type
_entity_poly.pdbx_seq_one_letter_code
_entity_poly.pdbx_strand_id
1 'polypeptide(L)'
;MCGIFGIYGHEHAAAMVHLGLYSLQHRGQESSGIIAVDRERGAKAIKSMGLVSEALSAPAVEGLPGDIAIGHTRYSTAGSSTLENAQPMLARFRDGHIGLAHNGNITNASELRRELEDGGSIFTSTMDSEVLVHRIARSFADTPEHATFDELAPVAAH
;
A
#
# COMPACT_ATOMS: atom_id res chain seq x y z
N MET A 1 -10.28 10.91 -8.13
CA MET A 1 -10.19 10.42 -6.72
C MET A 1 -9.97 8.92 -6.77
N CYS A 2 -9.01 8.40 -6.02
CA CYS A 2 -8.71 6.97 -5.96
C CYS A 2 -9.81 6.16 -5.27
N GLY A 3 -9.84 4.84 -5.49
CA GLY A 3 -10.64 3.87 -4.75
C GLY A 3 -9.74 2.99 -3.90
N ILE A 4 -10.14 2.74 -2.65
CA ILE A 4 -9.45 1.81 -1.75
C ILE A 4 -10.47 0.81 -1.22
N PHE A 5 -10.09 -0.47 -1.16
CA PHE A 5 -10.88 -1.52 -0.58
C PHE A 5 -10.00 -2.49 0.21
N GLY A 6 -10.45 -2.92 1.37
CA GLY A 6 -9.68 -3.81 2.25
C GLY A 6 -10.55 -4.89 2.89
N ILE A 7 -9.97 -6.07 3.06
CA ILE A 7 -10.59 -7.23 3.73
C ILE A 7 -9.59 -7.79 4.74
N TYR A 8 -10.08 -8.16 5.89
CA TYR A 8 -9.34 -8.80 6.97
C TYR A 8 -10.07 -10.06 7.45
N GLY A 9 -9.33 -11.15 7.63
CA GLY A 9 -9.83 -12.39 8.23
C GLY A 9 -10.74 -13.23 7.32
N HIS A 10 -10.53 -13.19 5.99
CA HIS A 10 -11.33 -13.99 5.05
C HIS A 10 -10.44 -14.76 4.07
N GLU A 11 -10.64 -16.07 3.93
CA GLU A 11 -9.85 -16.95 3.07
C GLU A 11 -9.79 -16.52 1.58
N HIS A 12 -10.79 -15.79 1.11
CA HIS A 12 -10.84 -15.23 -0.24
C HIS A 12 -10.62 -13.71 -0.27
N ALA A 13 -9.84 -13.16 0.68
CA ALA A 13 -9.64 -11.72 0.83
C ALA A 13 -9.24 -11.04 -0.48
N ALA A 14 -8.27 -11.58 -1.21
CA ALA A 14 -7.79 -11.01 -2.48
C ALA A 14 -8.88 -10.97 -3.56
N ALA A 15 -9.68 -12.04 -3.70
CA ALA A 15 -10.79 -12.09 -4.66
C ALA A 15 -11.89 -11.08 -4.31
N MET A 16 -12.22 -10.94 -3.02
CA MET A 16 -13.19 -9.94 -2.56
C MET A 16 -12.68 -8.51 -2.78
N VAL A 17 -11.39 -8.26 -2.53
CA VAL A 17 -10.76 -6.97 -2.83
C VAL A 17 -10.82 -6.68 -4.33
N HIS A 18 -10.54 -7.66 -5.19
CA HIS A 18 -10.65 -7.50 -6.64
C HIS A 18 -12.07 -7.08 -7.07
N LEU A 19 -13.11 -7.72 -6.55
CA LEU A 19 -14.51 -7.35 -6.81
C LEU A 19 -14.86 -5.95 -6.27
N GLY A 20 -14.34 -5.62 -5.08
CA GLY A 20 -14.49 -4.28 -4.50
C GLY A 20 -13.84 -3.20 -5.36
N LEU A 21 -12.62 -3.44 -5.86
CA LEU A 21 -11.94 -2.51 -6.77
C LEU A 21 -12.68 -2.38 -8.11
N TYR A 22 -13.23 -3.47 -8.64
CA TYR A 22 -14.05 -3.42 -9.85
C TYR A 22 -15.26 -2.49 -9.65
N SER A 23 -15.92 -2.58 -8.52
CA SER A 23 -17.03 -1.68 -8.15
C SER A 23 -16.58 -0.21 -7.99
N LEU A 24 -15.33 0.02 -7.60
CA LEU A 24 -14.71 1.33 -7.45
C LEU A 24 -13.99 1.83 -8.71
N GLN A 25 -14.08 1.10 -9.85
CA GLN A 25 -13.36 1.42 -11.08
C GLN A 25 -13.63 2.85 -11.59
N HIS A 26 -14.84 3.35 -11.39
CA HIS A 26 -15.23 4.72 -11.75
C HIS A 26 -14.42 5.80 -11.00
N ARG A 27 -13.73 5.45 -9.92
CA ARG A 27 -12.89 6.37 -9.13
C ARG A 27 -11.43 6.42 -9.60
N GLY A 28 -10.95 5.40 -10.32
CA GLY A 28 -9.57 5.37 -10.81
C GLY A 28 -9.39 4.38 -11.96
N GLN A 29 -8.80 4.84 -13.04
CA GLN A 29 -8.66 4.08 -14.30
C GLN A 29 -7.21 4.02 -14.82
N GLU A 30 -6.27 4.57 -14.06
CA GLU A 30 -4.87 4.72 -14.48
C GLU A 30 -4.04 3.48 -14.13
N SER A 31 -4.16 3.02 -12.90
CA SER A 31 -3.53 1.79 -12.43
C SER A 31 -4.33 1.15 -11.32
N SER A 32 -4.12 -0.12 -11.10
CA SER A 32 -4.73 -0.89 -10.04
C SER A 32 -3.75 -1.88 -9.44
N GLY A 33 -3.98 -2.24 -8.17
CA GLY A 33 -3.14 -3.21 -7.49
C GLY A 33 -3.81 -3.79 -6.27
N ILE A 34 -3.31 -4.95 -5.84
CA ILE A 34 -3.70 -5.67 -4.63
C ILE A 34 -2.45 -6.13 -3.92
N ILE A 35 -2.40 -5.94 -2.61
CA ILE A 35 -1.50 -6.63 -1.70
C ILE A 35 -2.33 -7.63 -0.91
N ALA A 36 -1.85 -8.86 -0.80
CA ALA A 36 -2.41 -9.85 0.11
C ALA A 36 -1.32 -10.36 1.06
N VAL A 37 -1.74 -10.70 2.26
CA VAL A 37 -0.86 -11.11 3.35
C VAL A 37 -1.30 -12.44 3.92
N ASP A 38 -0.34 -13.35 4.00
CA ASP A 38 -0.43 -14.61 4.70
C ASP A 38 0.57 -14.59 5.86
N ARG A 39 0.15 -15.02 7.04
CA ARG A 39 0.98 -14.96 8.25
C ARG A 39 2.25 -15.81 8.15
N GLU A 40 2.20 -16.90 7.39
CA GLU A 40 3.34 -17.83 7.23
C GLU A 40 4.16 -17.53 5.97
N ARG A 41 3.49 -17.14 4.87
CA ARG A 41 4.08 -16.93 3.55
C ARG A 41 4.49 -15.47 3.29
N GLY A 42 4.10 -14.56 4.19
CA GLY A 42 4.37 -13.14 4.08
C GLY A 42 3.43 -12.41 3.13
N ALA A 43 3.87 -11.26 2.63
CA ALA A 43 3.07 -10.40 1.76
C ALA A 43 3.45 -10.56 0.29
N LYS A 44 2.44 -10.51 -0.59
CA LYS A 44 2.60 -10.50 -2.04
C LYS A 44 1.75 -9.41 -2.67
N ALA A 45 2.31 -8.74 -3.67
CA ALA A 45 1.63 -7.67 -4.41
C ALA A 45 1.52 -8.02 -5.89
N ILE A 46 0.39 -7.63 -6.49
CA ILE A 46 0.24 -7.50 -7.93
C ILE A 46 -0.19 -6.08 -8.26
N LYS A 47 0.45 -5.47 -9.25
CA LYS A 47 0.12 -4.12 -9.71
C LYS A 47 0.25 -4.05 -11.22
N SER A 48 -0.62 -3.28 -11.86
CA SER A 48 -0.52 -3.01 -13.29
C SER A 48 -1.12 -1.65 -13.65
N MET A 49 -0.72 -1.13 -14.78
CA MET A 49 -1.38 0.01 -15.40
C MET A 49 -2.67 -0.44 -16.06
N GLY A 50 -3.68 0.44 -16.07
CA GLY A 50 -4.97 0.18 -16.72
C GLY A 50 -6.11 -0.15 -15.75
N LEU A 51 -7.23 -0.57 -16.35
CA LEU A 51 -8.47 -0.91 -15.65
C LEU A 51 -8.30 -2.18 -14.81
N VAL A 52 -9.04 -2.29 -13.70
CA VAL A 52 -9.03 -3.48 -12.82
C VAL A 52 -9.24 -4.77 -13.61
N SER A 53 -10.20 -4.77 -14.55
CA SER A 53 -10.54 -5.93 -15.37
C SER A 53 -9.42 -6.37 -16.34
N GLU A 54 -8.54 -5.45 -16.72
CA GLU A 54 -7.45 -5.68 -17.66
C GLU A 54 -6.13 -5.90 -16.93
N ALA A 55 -5.91 -5.12 -15.87
CA ALA A 55 -4.67 -5.06 -15.12
C ALA A 55 -4.49 -6.24 -14.15
N LEU A 56 -5.60 -6.73 -13.58
CA LEU A 56 -5.59 -7.77 -12.53
C LEU A 56 -6.33 -9.02 -13.03
N SER A 57 -5.61 -9.89 -13.72
CA SER A 57 -6.20 -11.14 -14.22
C SER A 57 -6.64 -12.08 -13.09
N ALA A 58 -7.72 -12.83 -13.28
CA ALA A 58 -8.22 -13.78 -12.29
C ALA A 58 -7.13 -14.77 -11.80
N PRO A 59 -6.31 -15.40 -12.67
CA PRO A 59 -5.23 -16.28 -12.19
C PRO A 59 -4.18 -15.55 -11.33
N ALA A 60 -3.89 -14.27 -11.61
CA ALA A 60 -2.96 -13.50 -10.79
C ALA A 60 -3.54 -13.19 -9.39
N VAL A 61 -4.82 -12.90 -9.32
CA VAL A 61 -5.55 -12.67 -8.05
C VAL A 61 -5.66 -13.96 -7.25
N GLU A 62 -6.00 -15.09 -7.88
CA GLU A 62 -6.07 -16.40 -7.24
C GLU A 62 -4.71 -16.87 -6.69
N GLY A 63 -3.61 -16.42 -7.28
CA GLY A 63 -2.25 -16.67 -6.82
C GLY A 63 -1.80 -15.84 -5.62
N LEU A 64 -2.65 -14.94 -5.11
CA LEU A 64 -2.36 -14.15 -3.92
C LEU A 64 -2.72 -14.92 -2.64
N PRO A 65 -1.81 -15.01 -1.67
CA PRO A 65 -2.01 -15.81 -0.46
C PRO A 65 -2.75 -15.03 0.63
N GLY A 66 -3.31 -15.77 1.59
CA GLY A 66 -3.68 -15.26 2.91
C GLY A 66 -5.10 -14.73 3.04
N ASP A 67 -5.36 -14.27 4.24
CA ASP A 67 -6.69 -13.85 4.73
C ASP A 67 -6.83 -12.33 4.91
N ILE A 68 -5.79 -11.58 4.56
CA ILE A 68 -5.77 -10.12 4.60
C ILE A 68 -5.42 -9.60 3.21
N ALA A 69 -6.20 -8.64 2.69
CA ALA A 69 -5.85 -7.98 1.45
C ALA A 69 -6.28 -6.51 1.45
N ILE A 70 -5.50 -5.67 0.78
CA ILE A 70 -5.84 -4.29 0.46
C ILE A 70 -5.64 -4.04 -1.02
N GLY A 71 -6.50 -3.23 -1.60
CA GLY A 71 -6.44 -2.87 -3.00
C GLY A 71 -6.63 -1.39 -3.24
N HIS A 72 -6.15 -0.94 -4.40
CA HIS A 72 -6.21 0.45 -4.80
C HIS A 72 -6.47 0.58 -6.30
N THR A 73 -7.35 1.53 -6.70
CA THR A 73 -7.46 2.04 -8.06
C THR A 73 -7.02 3.49 -8.08
N ARG A 74 -6.08 3.84 -8.97
CA ARG A 74 -5.48 5.16 -9.02
C ARG A 74 -6.15 6.05 -10.04
N TYR A 75 -6.39 7.30 -9.62
CA TYR A 75 -6.63 8.45 -10.46
C TYR A 75 -5.59 9.51 -10.09
N SER A 76 -4.60 9.74 -10.95
CA SER A 76 -3.51 10.66 -10.62
C SER A 76 -4.00 12.10 -10.51
N THR A 77 -3.71 12.70 -9.37
CA THR A 77 -3.77 14.14 -9.14
C THR A 77 -2.37 14.73 -8.96
N ALA A 78 -1.39 13.87 -8.65
CA ALA A 78 0.02 14.20 -8.47
C ALA A 78 0.90 12.97 -8.79
N GLY A 79 2.12 13.22 -9.25
CA GLY A 79 3.07 12.18 -9.65
C GLY A 79 2.88 11.67 -11.07
N SER A 80 3.93 11.07 -11.65
CA SER A 80 3.88 10.51 -13.01
C SER A 80 3.00 9.24 -13.06
N SER A 81 2.37 9.02 -14.22
CA SER A 81 1.58 7.81 -14.50
C SER A 81 2.51 6.67 -14.88
N THR A 82 3.17 6.08 -13.89
CA THR A 82 4.11 4.97 -14.05
C THR A 82 3.80 3.85 -13.06
N LEU A 83 4.28 2.64 -13.34
CA LEU A 83 4.03 1.47 -12.50
C LEU A 83 4.65 1.62 -11.10
N GLU A 84 5.77 2.34 -10.99
CA GLU A 84 6.41 2.62 -9.69
C GLU A 84 5.47 3.40 -8.76
N ASN A 85 4.62 4.25 -9.34
CA ASN A 85 3.62 5.05 -8.62
C ASN A 85 2.28 4.33 -8.44
N ALA A 86 2.12 3.10 -8.93
CA ALA A 86 0.92 2.32 -8.69
C ALA A 86 0.86 1.84 -7.23
N GLN A 87 -0.33 1.93 -6.66
CA GLN A 87 -0.62 1.48 -5.29
C GLN A 87 -1.42 0.17 -5.29
N PRO A 88 -1.44 -0.56 -4.16
CA PRO A 88 -0.79 -0.28 -2.87
C PRO A 88 0.74 -0.40 -2.95
N MET A 89 1.44 0.32 -2.06
CA MET A 89 2.87 0.17 -1.87
C MET A 89 3.14 -1.01 -0.93
N LEU A 90 4.09 -1.86 -1.29
CA LEU A 90 4.58 -2.95 -0.43
C LEU A 90 6.06 -2.73 -0.16
N ALA A 91 6.41 -2.61 1.10
CA ALA A 91 7.79 -2.53 1.54
C ALA A 91 8.08 -3.64 2.55
N ARG A 92 9.29 -4.19 2.48
CA ARG A 92 9.82 -5.09 3.50
C ARG A 92 10.79 -4.33 4.40
N PHE A 93 10.67 -4.52 5.69
CA PHE A 93 11.59 -3.97 6.68
C PHE A 93 11.96 -5.05 7.71
N ARG A 94 12.76 -4.70 8.75
CA ARG A 94 13.27 -5.66 9.73
C ARG A 94 12.20 -6.57 10.32
N ASP A 95 11.07 -5.99 10.72
CA ASP A 95 10.04 -6.67 11.50
C ASP A 95 8.87 -7.22 10.65
N GLY A 96 8.99 -7.17 9.31
CA GLY A 96 7.97 -7.74 8.42
C GLY A 96 7.70 -6.93 7.16
N HIS A 97 6.43 -6.68 6.88
CA HIS A 97 5.98 -5.99 5.68
C HIS A 97 5.03 -4.84 6.03
N ILE A 98 5.15 -3.74 5.29
CA ILE A 98 4.21 -2.62 5.30
C ILE A 98 3.49 -2.62 3.97
N GLY A 99 2.17 -2.78 4.00
CA GLY A 99 1.29 -2.56 2.85
C GLY A 99 0.51 -1.26 3.03
N LEU A 100 0.64 -0.31 2.10
CA LEU A 100 0.02 1.01 2.21
C LEU A 100 -0.80 1.35 0.97
N ALA A 101 -2.06 1.71 1.16
CA ALA A 101 -2.92 2.33 0.16
C ALA A 101 -3.39 3.69 0.68
N HIS A 102 -3.22 4.75 -0.12
CA HIS A 102 -3.54 6.12 0.27
C HIS A 102 -4.38 6.82 -0.79
N ASN A 103 -5.44 7.48 -0.36
CA ASN A 103 -6.27 8.35 -1.18
C ASN A 103 -6.27 9.76 -0.57
N GLY A 104 -5.34 10.58 -0.99
CA GLY A 104 -5.16 11.93 -0.48
C GLY A 104 -3.92 12.59 -1.05
N ASN A 105 -3.49 13.66 -0.40
CA ASN A 105 -2.26 14.37 -0.71
C ASN A 105 -1.62 14.84 0.60
N ILE A 106 -0.34 14.49 0.78
CA ILE A 106 0.44 14.91 1.95
C ILE A 106 1.06 16.27 1.64
N THR A 107 0.54 17.30 2.26
CA THR A 107 0.87 18.70 1.93
C THR A 107 2.35 19.05 2.13
N ASN A 108 3.01 18.44 3.10
CA ASN A 108 4.43 18.62 3.42
C ASN A 108 5.32 17.44 2.97
N ALA A 109 4.85 16.61 2.02
CA ALA A 109 5.59 15.42 1.55
C ALA A 109 7.01 15.74 1.08
N SER A 110 7.21 16.87 0.38
CA SER A 110 8.53 17.26 -0.13
C SER A 110 9.53 17.61 0.98
N GLU A 111 9.05 18.17 2.09
CA GLU A 111 9.86 18.45 3.27
C GLU A 111 10.24 17.15 3.99
N LEU A 112 9.23 16.31 4.26
CA LEU A 112 9.44 15.00 4.88
C LEU A 112 10.35 14.10 4.05
N ARG A 113 10.24 14.13 2.73
CA ARG A 113 11.12 13.36 1.83
C ARG A 113 12.56 13.81 1.99
N ARG A 114 12.86 15.11 1.96
CA ARG A 114 14.21 15.63 2.15
C ARG A 114 14.79 15.22 3.50
N GLU A 115 14.04 15.39 4.58
CA GLU A 115 14.45 14.94 5.92
C GLU A 115 14.82 13.45 5.95
N LEU A 116 14.02 12.62 5.28
CA LEU A 116 14.26 11.19 5.21
C LEU A 116 15.47 10.84 4.34
N GLU A 117 15.66 11.52 3.20
CA GLU A 117 16.80 11.34 2.30
C GLU A 117 18.11 11.79 2.97
N ASP A 118 18.10 12.92 3.67
CA ASP A 118 19.23 13.40 4.49
C ASP A 118 19.61 12.39 5.59
N GLY A 119 18.59 11.66 6.12
CA GLY A 119 18.76 10.55 7.06
C GLY A 119 19.07 9.20 6.39
N GLY A 120 19.37 9.17 5.08
CA GLY A 120 19.78 7.96 4.34
C GLY A 120 18.64 7.08 3.83
N SER A 121 17.39 7.54 3.83
CA SER A 121 16.30 6.78 3.19
C SER A 121 16.43 6.80 1.67
N ILE A 122 16.13 5.65 1.04
CA ILE A 122 16.13 5.50 -0.42
C ILE A 122 14.67 5.39 -0.87
N PHE A 123 14.29 6.26 -1.80
CA PHE A 123 12.95 6.28 -2.40
C PHE A 123 12.94 5.59 -3.75
N THR A 124 11.86 4.87 -4.04
CA THR A 124 11.66 4.09 -5.26
C THR A 124 10.57 4.66 -6.16
N SER A 125 9.78 5.58 -5.66
CA SER A 125 8.70 6.24 -6.39
C SER A 125 8.71 7.75 -6.20
N THR A 126 7.88 8.46 -6.95
CA THR A 126 7.63 9.90 -6.76
C THR A 126 6.37 10.18 -5.94
N MET A 127 5.77 9.12 -5.35
CA MET A 127 4.55 9.25 -4.54
C MET A 127 4.84 9.95 -3.21
N ASP A 128 3.93 10.83 -2.83
CA ASP A 128 3.93 11.48 -1.52
C ASP A 128 3.75 10.46 -0.38
N SER A 129 2.93 9.44 -0.61
CA SER A 129 2.65 8.38 0.38
C SER A 129 3.86 7.49 0.71
N GLU A 130 4.94 7.48 -0.09
CA GLU A 130 6.15 6.72 0.25
C GLU A 130 6.84 7.25 1.50
N VAL A 131 6.69 8.55 1.81
CA VAL A 131 7.21 9.11 3.08
C VAL A 131 6.57 8.44 4.30
N LEU A 132 5.29 8.05 4.21
CA LEU A 132 4.60 7.34 5.29
C LEU A 132 5.19 5.94 5.52
N VAL A 133 5.52 5.22 4.45
CA VAL A 133 6.16 3.90 4.55
C VAL A 133 7.47 4.01 5.34
N HIS A 134 8.31 4.99 5.02
CA HIS A 134 9.57 5.23 5.73
C HIS A 134 9.35 5.66 7.18
N ARG A 135 8.39 6.54 7.45
CA ARG A 135 8.06 6.99 8.81
C ARG A 135 7.55 5.84 9.67
N ILE A 136 6.65 5.03 9.14
CA ILE A 136 6.14 3.83 9.83
C ILE A 136 7.29 2.87 10.14
N ALA A 137 8.15 2.54 9.15
CA ALA A 137 9.29 1.65 9.37
C ALA A 137 10.24 2.16 10.46
N ARG A 138 10.50 3.48 10.51
CA ARG A 138 11.34 4.10 11.56
C ARG A 138 10.67 4.04 12.92
N SER A 139 9.36 4.30 13.02
CA SER A 139 8.64 4.22 14.30
C SER A 139 8.74 2.84 14.93
N PHE A 140 8.70 1.78 14.13
CA PHE A 140 8.92 0.41 14.63
C PHE A 140 10.36 0.18 15.09
N ALA A 141 11.36 0.82 14.46
CA ALA A 141 12.75 0.70 14.88
C ALA A 141 13.01 1.33 16.25
N ASP A 142 12.28 2.40 16.59
CA ASP A 142 12.38 3.13 17.84
C ASP A 142 11.52 2.51 18.97
N THR A 143 10.71 1.49 18.65
CA THR A 143 9.79 0.88 19.59
C THR A 143 10.42 -0.39 20.19
N PRO A 144 10.26 -0.65 21.52
CA PRO A 144 10.73 -1.87 22.15
C PRO A 144 10.12 -3.12 21.51
N GLU A 145 10.88 -4.22 21.48
CA GLU A 145 10.57 -5.50 20.82
C GLU A 145 9.22 -6.15 21.23
N HIS A 146 8.53 -5.60 22.24
CA HIS A 146 7.28 -6.10 22.81
C HIS A 146 6.18 -5.03 22.95
N ALA A 147 6.28 -3.93 22.21
CA ALA A 147 5.23 -2.89 22.25
C ALA A 147 3.90 -3.44 21.72
N THR A 148 2.83 -3.24 22.48
CA THR A 148 1.47 -3.59 22.09
C THR A 148 0.92 -2.56 21.09
N PHE A 149 -0.14 -2.93 20.35
CA PHE A 149 -0.81 -2.02 19.40
C PHE A 149 -1.25 -0.69 20.09
N ASP A 150 -1.65 -0.75 21.35
CA ASP A 150 -2.08 0.43 22.12
C ASP A 150 -0.92 1.40 22.41
N GLU A 151 0.31 0.90 22.49
CA GLU A 151 1.53 1.72 22.64
C GLU A 151 2.00 2.33 21.31
N LEU A 152 1.63 1.73 20.18
CA LEU A 152 1.96 2.21 18.83
C LEU A 152 0.94 3.22 18.28
N ALA A 153 -0.30 3.18 18.74
CA ALA A 153 -1.38 4.01 18.25
C ALA A 153 -1.12 5.53 18.33
N PRO A 154 -0.45 6.08 19.36
CA PRO A 154 -0.12 7.50 19.44
C PRO A 154 0.88 8.00 18.40
N VAL A 155 1.74 7.12 17.86
CA VAL A 155 2.80 7.48 16.91
C VAL A 155 2.24 7.72 15.50
N ALA A 156 1.09 7.15 15.19
CA ALA A 156 0.43 7.31 13.88
C ALA A 156 -0.43 8.59 13.77
N ALA A 157 -0.59 9.35 14.87
CA ALA A 157 -1.50 10.49 14.96
C ALA A 157 -0.81 11.89 14.86
N HIS A 158 0.49 11.95 14.56
CA HIS A 158 1.27 13.19 14.46
C HIS A 158 1.83 13.44 13.07
#